data_a69ff1d99eb323b3523c76306825144e
#
_entry.id   a69ff1d99eb323b3523c76306825144e
#
_cell.length_a   1.000
_cell.length_b   1.000
_cell.length_c   1.000
_cell.angle_alpha   90.00
_cell.angle_beta   90.00
_cell.angle_gamma   90.00
#
_symmetry.space_group_name_H-M   'P 1'
#
loop_
_entity.id
_entity.type
_entity.pdbx_description
1 polymer ?
#
loop_
_entity_poly.entity_id
_entity_poly.type
_entity_poly.pdbx_seq_one_letter_code
_entity_poly.pdbx_strand_id
1 'polypeptide(L)'
;MDYQWGQHVALGEPFLTENCILDLPSCDFFVPGQPGDNSATLRFRSNQKGKWPLAIAPDGSKEDLRKFPPKRNRKMDYLVFKNMSEGWYAVTNPELKIGFGLVYPENLFRYTWFWQEFGGGYGYPWYGRTYNVGLEPFTSLGAGDPEPDSNLKTDRKIGPGETVSASIKAVIFDSDNGVKSIDQNGKILKK
;
A
#
# COMPACT_ATOMS: atom_id res chain seq x y z
N MET A 1 -10.57 -18.59 -17.72
CA MET A 1 -9.23 -17.96 -17.88
C MET A 1 -8.76 -17.45 -16.52
N ASP A 2 -7.46 -17.37 -16.34
CA ASP A 2 -6.90 -16.70 -15.16
C ASP A 2 -6.96 -15.18 -15.37
N TYR A 3 -7.22 -14.42 -14.28
CA TYR A 3 -7.27 -12.97 -14.33
C TYR A 3 -6.67 -12.35 -13.08
N GLN A 4 -6.16 -11.16 -13.24
CA GLN A 4 -5.78 -10.24 -12.17
C GLN A 4 -6.55 -8.95 -12.36
N TRP A 5 -7.13 -8.45 -11.28
CA TRP A 5 -7.86 -7.19 -11.25
C TRP A 5 -7.39 -6.36 -10.07
N GLY A 6 -7.08 -5.09 -10.31
CA GLY A 6 -6.64 -4.18 -9.27
C GLY A 6 -7.11 -2.75 -9.50
N GLN A 7 -6.97 -1.95 -8.45
CA GLN A 7 -7.21 -0.51 -8.45
C GLN A 7 -5.88 0.19 -8.21
N HIS A 8 -5.34 0.82 -9.22
CA HIS A 8 -4.05 1.51 -9.15
C HIS A 8 -4.24 2.96 -8.69
N VAL A 9 -4.39 3.17 -7.39
CA VAL A 9 -4.53 4.49 -6.78
C VAL A 9 -3.17 5.01 -6.39
N ALA A 10 -2.77 6.13 -7.00
CA ALA A 10 -1.51 6.82 -6.71
C ALA A 10 -1.79 8.17 -6.03
N LEU A 11 -1.11 8.42 -4.92
CA LEU A 11 -1.17 9.68 -4.18
C LEU A 11 0.21 10.32 -4.18
N GLY A 12 0.29 11.59 -4.57
CA GLY A 12 1.56 12.32 -4.70
C GLY A 12 1.48 13.77 -4.27
N GLU A 13 2.57 14.50 -4.44
CA GLU A 13 2.62 15.95 -4.21
C GLU A 13 1.59 16.67 -5.09
N PRO A 14 0.92 17.75 -4.60
CA PRO A 14 1.13 18.39 -3.30
C PRO A 14 0.35 17.79 -2.12
N PHE A 15 -0.53 16.80 -2.34
CA PHE A 15 -1.32 16.17 -1.26
C PHE A 15 -0.43 15.34 -0.33
N LEU A 16 0.44 14.49 -0.89
CA LEU A 16 1.31 13.62 -0.10
C LEU A 16 2.53 14.41 0.38
N THR A 17 2.74 14.43 1.71
CA THR A 17 3.92 14.99 2.37
C THR A 17 4.47 14.01 3.41
N GLU A 18 5.66 14.28 3.96
CA GLU A 18 6.24 13.48 5.04
C GLU A 18 5.42 13.50 6.33
N ASN A 19 4.52 14.48 6.49
CA ASN A 19 3.63 14.63 7.64
C ASN A 19 2.30 13.87 7.49
N CYS A 20 2.03 13.30 6.32
CA CYS A 20 0.84 12.49 6.11
C CYS A 20 0.81 11.25 6.99
N ILE A 21 -0.40 10.78 7.26
CA ILE A 21 -0.67 9.62 8.11
C ILE A 21 -1.38 8.57 7.24
N LEU A 22 -0.81 7.35 7.21
CA LEU A 22 -1.48 6.19 6.65
C LEU A 22 -2.21 5.42 7.75
N ASP A 23 -3.46 5.09 7.52
CA ASP A 23 -4.28 4.26 8.39
C ASP A 23 -4.84 3.06 7.62
N LEU A 24 -4.73 1.90 8.25
CA LEU A 24 -5.24 0.61 7.77
C LEU A 24 -5.94 -0.12 8.91
N PRO A 25 -6.85 -1.06 8.62
CA PRO A 25 -7.30 -2.05 9.58
C PRO A 25 -6.15 -3.00 9.96
N SER A 26 -6.38 -3.90 10.91
CA SER A 26 -5.37 -4.91 11.23
C SER A 26 -5.09 -5.80 10.03
N CYS A 27 -3.82 -6.04 9.75
CA CYS A 27 -3.38 -6.87 8.63
C CYS A 27 -1.98 -7.43 8.85
N ASP A 28 -1.64 -8.42 8.04
CA ASP A 28 -0.28 -8.89 7.85
C ASP A 28 0.35 -8.18 6.64
N PHE A 29 1.67 -8.22 6.55
CA PHE A 29 2.39 -7.79 5.35
C PHE A 29 3.58 -8.70 5.06
N PHE A 30 4.06 -8.61 3.83
CA PHE A 30 5.38 -9.12 3.47
C PHE A 30 6.09 -8.16 2.52
N VAL A 31 7.43 -8.18 2.59
CA VAL A 31 8.32 -7.48 1.66
C VAL A 31 8.96 -8.53 0.77
N PRO A 32 8.71 -8.51 -0.55
CA PRO A 32 9.35 -9.44 -1.48
C PRO A 32 10.88 -9.28 -1.48
N GLY A 33 11.59 -10.34 -1.87
CA GLY A 33 13.01 -10.23 -2.18
C GLY A 33 13.20 -9.50 -3.51
N GLN A 34 14.00 -8.45 -3.53
CA GLN A 34 14.30 -7.73 -4.76
C GLN A 34 15.70 -8.08 -5.25
N PRO A 35 15.87 -8.59 -6.48
CA PRO A 35 17.19 -8.80 -7.06
C PRO A 35 17.92 -7.47 -7.26
N GLY A 36 19.15 -7.37 -6.79
CA GLY A 36 19.98 -6.18 -6.98
C GLY A 36 19.69 -5.04 -6.01
N ASP A 37 19.20 -5.35 -4.84
CA ASP A 37 18.90 -4.41 -3.76
C ASP A 37 20.04 -3.41 -3.52
N ASN A 38 19.80 -2.16 -3.87
CA ASN A 38 20.61 -1.05 -3.37
C ASN A 38 20.13 -0.72 -1.95
N SER A 39 20.78 -1.29 -0.95
CA SER A 39 20.41 -1.13 0.46
C SER A 39 20.29 0.33 0.91
N ALA A 40 20.95 1.26 0.24
CA ALA A 40 20.87 2.69 0.54
C ALA A 40 19.50 3.29 0.27
N THR A 41 18.78 2.80 -0.74
CA THR A 41 17.45 3.30 -1.10
C THR A 41 16.31 2.50 -0.47
N LEU A 42 16.55 1.27 0.00
CA LEU A 42 15.50 0.47 0.61
C LEU A 42 15.02 1.09 1.93
N ARG A 43 13.72 1.05 2.13
CA ARG A 43 13.06 1.40 3.38
C ARG A 43 12.96 0.19 4.31
N PHE A 44 12.77 -0.99 3.73
CA PHE A 44 12.52 -2.21 4.47
C PHE A 44 13.60 -3.25 4.22
N ARG A 45 13.81 -4.13 5.21
CA ARG A 45 14.61 -5.33 5.02
C ARG A 45 13.85 -6.30 4.12
N SER A 46 14.49 -6.75 3.03
CA SER A 46 13.93 -7.70 2.07
C SER A 46 13.58 -9.04 2.73
N ASN A 47 12.66 -9.78 2.11
CA ASN A 47 12.23 -11.11 2.55
C ASN A 47 11.71 -11.15 3.99
N GLN A 48 11.02 -10.11 4.46
CA GLN A 48 10.41 -10.12 5.78
C GLN A 48 8.89 -10.32 5.70
N LYS A 49 8.35 -10.93 6.76
CA LYS A 49 6.91 -10.99 7.05
C LYS A 49 6.67 -10.31 8.39
N GLY A 50 5.54 -9.64 8.53
CA GLY A 50 5.22 -8.91 9.75
C GLY A 50 3.74 -8.57 9.87
N LYS A 51 3.45 -7.81 10.91
CA LYS A 51 2.11 -7.29 11.19
C LYS A 51 2.12 -5.77 11.20
N TRP A 52 1.09 -5.18 10.61
CA TRP A 52 0.84 -3.75 10.71
C TRP A 52 0.83 -3.28 12.18
N PRO A 53 1.44 -2.15 12.56
CA PRO A 53 2.03 -1.16 11.65
C PRO A 53 3.58 -1.15 11.62
N LEU A 54 4.28 -2.16 12.11
CA LEU A 54 5.73 -2.12 12.28
C LEU A 54 6.45 -3.08 11.37
N ALA A 55 7.38 -2.56 10.57
CA ALA A 55 8.34 -3.32 9.78
C ALA A 55 9.77 -3.17 10.36
N ILE A 56 10.74 -3.86 9.77
CA ILE A 56 12.16 -3.76 10.11
C ILE A 56 12.89 -3.14 8.93
N ALA A 57 13.65 -2.11 9.18
CA ALA A 57 14.54 -1.47 8.21
C ALA A 57 15.80 -2.32 7.93
N PRO A 58 16.58 -2.04 6.87
CA PRO A 58 17.78 -2.79 6.55
C PRO A 58 18.84 -2.83 7.68
N ASP A 59 18.93 -1.77 8.47
CA ASP A 59 19.82 -1.66 9.64
C ASP A 59 19.31 -2.37 10.89
N GLY A 60 18.13 -3.00 10.84
CA GLY A 60 17.50 -3.69 11.95
C GLY A 60 16.62 -2.81 12.84
N SER A 61 16.54 -1.52 12.60
CA SER A 61 15.66 -0.62 13.34
C SER A 61 14.18 -0.86 13.00
N LYS A 62 13.29 -0.40 13.89
CA LYS A 62 11.83 -0.46 13.64
C LYS A 62 11.41 0.67 12.72
N GLU A 63 10.62 0.34 11.72
CA GLU A 63 10.04 1.27 10.76
C GLU A 63 8.52 1.32 10.93
N ASP A 64 7.99 2.50 11.19
CA ASP A 64 6.54 2.72 11.34
C ASP A 64 5.89 2.98 9.99
N LEU A 65 5.12 2.02 9.50
CA LEU A 65 4.45 2.06 8.20
C LEU A 65 3.36 3.14 8.10
N ARG A 66 2.91 3.70 9.22
CA ARG A 66 1.93 4.80 9.23
C ARG A 66 2.53 6.12 8.76
N LYS A 67 3.86 6.22 8.73
CA LYS A 67 4.61 7.44 8.41
C LYS A 67 5.24 7.36 7.04
N PHE A 68 5.40 8.51 6.42
CA PHE A 68 6.10 8.65 5.15
C PHE A 68 7.48 9.25 5.40
N PRO A 69 8.55 8.67 4.84
CA PRO A 69 9.88 9.22 5.01
C PRO A 69 10.03 10.54 4.27
N PRO A 70 10.83 11.49 4.76
CA PRO A 70 11.14 12.71 4.02
C PRO A 70 11.77 12.42 2.67
N LYS A 71 11.46 13.21 1.65
CA LYS A 71 12.02 13.09 0.29
C LYS A 71 13.56 13.10 0.28
N ARG A 72 14.19 13.84 1.21
CA ARG A 72 15.65 13.87 1.38
C ARG A 72 16.27 12.52 1.75
N ASN A 73 15.48 11.60 2.32
CA ASN A 73 15.96 10.26 2.68
C ASN A 73 16.13 9.34 1.47
N ARG A 74 15.64 9.75 0.29
CA ARG A 74 15.82 9.03 -0.98
C ARG A 74 15.44 7.57 -0.91
N LYS A 75 14.24 7.27 -0.38
CA LYS A 75 13.74 5.91 -0.24
C LYS A 75 12.85 5.51 -1.41
N MET A 76 12.92 4.25 -1.78
CA MET A 76 12.03 3.59 -2.72
C MET A 76 11.83 2.16 -2.22
N ASP A 77 10.61 1.67 -2.20
CA ASP A 77 10.35 0.31 -1.72
C ASP A 77 8.97 -0.19 -2.13
N TYR A 78 8.72 -1.45 -1.82
CA TYR A 78 7.48 -2.13 -2.10
C TYR A 78 7.20 -3.18 -1.03
N LEU A 79 5.97 -3.26 -0.58
CA LEU A 79 5.45 -4.34 0.25
C LEU A 79 4.00 -4.65 -0.11
N VAL A 80 3.51 -5.80 0.35
CA VAL A 80 2.14 -6.21 0.15
C VAL A 80 1.46 -6.43 1.50
N PHE A 81 0.35 -5.75 1.73
CA PHE A 81 -0.59 -6.05 2.81
C PHE A 81 -1.53 -7.18 2.40
N LYS A 82 -1.82 -8.06 3.35
CA LYS A 82 -2.74 -9.19 3.19
C LYS A 82 -3.47 -9.50 4.50
N ASN A 83 -4.47 -10.37 4.44
CA ASN A 83 -5.27 -10.74 5.62
C ASN A 83 -5.83 -9.50 6.35
N MET A 84 -6.26 -8.52 5.59
CA MET A 84 -6.88 -7.32 6.14
C MET A 84 -8.21 -7.70 6.78
N SER A 85 -8.44 -7.22 8.01
CA SER A 85 -9.71 -7.49 8.71
C SER A 85 -10.92 -6.80 8.09
N GLU A 86 -10.67 -5.74 7.31
CA GLU A 86 -11.67 -4.96 6.58
C GLU A 86 -11.03 -4.39 5.31
N GLY A 87 -11.82 -4.13 4.26
CA GLY A 87 -11.32 -3.61 2.99
C GLY A 87 -11.34 -2.08 2.94
N TRP A 88 -10.40 -1.43 3.61
CA TRP A 88 -10.22 0.03 3.50
C TRP A 88 -8.78 0.45 3.81
N TYR A 89 -8.43 1.63 3.30
CA TYR A 89 -7.28 2.40 3.76
C TYR A 89 -7.59 3.89 3.74
N ALA A 90 -6.81 4.68 4.46
CA ALA A 90 -6.86 6.14 4.42
C ALA A 90 -5.48 6.77 4.48
N VAL A 91 -5.30 7.86 3.74
CA VAL A 91 -4.16 8.77 3.88
C VAL A 91 -4.70 10.14 4.25
N THR A 92 -4.21 10.69 5.35
CA THR A 92 -4.60 12.01 5.85
C THR A 92 -3.42 12.95 5.76
N ASN A 93 -3.62 14.13 5.16
CA ASN A 93 -2.69 15.24 5.25
C ASN A 93 -3.15 16.18 6.38
N PRO A 94 -2.48 16.20 7.55
CA PRO A 94 -2.89 17.00 8.69
C PRO A 94 -2.71 18.50 8.48
N GLU A 95 -1.80 18.91 7.60
CA GLU A 95 -1.54 20.32 7.28
C GLU A 95 -2.68 20.91 6.43
N LEU A 96 -3.14 20.14 5.43
CA LEU A 96 -4.28 20.50 4.60
C LEU A 96 -5.62 20.18 5.29
N LYS A 97 -5.60 19.43 6.38
CA LYS A 97 -6.80 18.90 7.10
C LYS A 97 -7.75 18.14 6.20
N ILE A 98 -7.21 17.42 5.24
CA ILE A 98 -7.97 16.62 4.29
C ILE A 98 -7.41 15.21 4.21
N GLY A 99 -8.28 14.23 4.03
CA GLY A 99 -7.90 12.85 3.80
C GLY A 99 -8.57 12.25 2.58
N PHE A 100 -7.91 11.26 2.03
CA PHE A 100 -8.43 10.36 1.00
C PHE A 100 -8.52 8.94 1.58
N GLY A 101 -9.62 8.24 1.34
CA GLY A 101 -9.79 6.84 1.67
C GLY A 101 -10.36 6.04 0.51
N LEU A 102 -10.04 4.76 0.47
CA LEU A 102 -10.64 3.80 -0.46
C LEU A 102 -11.28 2.67 0.34
N VAL A 103 -12.51 2.30 -0.03
CA VAL A 103 -13.25 1.15 0.53
C VAL A 103 -13.51 0.15 -0.58
N TYR A 104 -13.23 -1.12 -0.33
CA TYR A 104 -13.32 -2.20 -1.32
C TYR A 104 -13.66 -3.54 -0.64
N PRO A 105 -14.21 -4.53 -1.37
CA PRO A 105 -14.47 -5.87 -0.85
C PRO A 105 -13.14 -6.65 -0.66
N GLU A 106 -12.70 -6.85 0.59
CA GLU A 106 -11.42 -7.51 0.95
C GLU A 106 -11.39 -8.98 0.56
N ASN A 107 -12.55 -9.63 0.48
CA ASN A 107 -12.65 -11.02 0.03
C ASN A 107 -12.34 -11.20 -1.46
N LEU A 108 -12.51 -10.15 -2.26
CA LEU A 108 -12.14 -10.11 -3.68
C LEU A 108 -10.73 -9.56 -3.87
N PHE A 109 -10.45 -8.37 -3.31
CA PHE A 109 -9.12 -7.72 -3.36
C PHE A 109 -8.33 -8.09 -2.12
N ARG A 110 -7.75 -9.29 -2.13
CA ARG A 110 -7.10 -9.91 -0.95
C ARG A 110 -5.74 -9.32 -0.61
N TYR A 111 -5.15 -8.56 -1.53
CA TYR A 111 -3.82 -7.99 -1.42
C TYR A 111 -3.90 -6.49 -1.66
N THR A 112 -3.22 -5.69 -0.84
CA THR A 112 -3.03 -4.27 -1.13
C THR A 112 -1.55 -4.04 -1.34
N TRP A 113 -1.17 -3.77 -2.57
CA TRP A 113 0.20 -3.44 -2.93
C TRP A 113 0.50 -2.02 -2.44
N PHE A 114 1.60 -1.86 -1.75
CA PHE A 114 2.07 -0.58 -1.25
C PHE A 114 3.41 -0.27 -1.90
N TRP A 115 3.32 0.33 -3.08
CA TRP A 115 4.46 0.83 -3.82
C TRP A 115 4.82 2.23 -3.35
N GLN A 116 6.12 2.53 -3.24
CA GLN A 116 6.63 3.75 -2.62
C GLN A 116 7.78 4.32 -3.43
N GLU A 117 7.70 5.59 -3.79
CA GLU A 117 8.76 6.34 -4.44
C GLU A 117 8.94 7.70 -3.75
N PHE A 118 9.93 7.78 -2.89
CA PHE A 118 10.26 8.98 -2.11
C PHE A 118 11.59 9.59 -2.55
N GLY A 119 11.80 9.71 -3.86
CA GLY A 119 13.01 10.24 -4.46
C GLY A 119 14.17 9.24 -4.50
N GLY A 120 13.92 7.94 -4.28
CA GLY A 120 14.93 6.87 -4.30
C GLY A 120 15.20 6.30 -5.68
N GLY A 121 14.27 6.38 -6.60
CA GLY A 121 14.41 5.92 -7.99
C GLY A 121 15.20 6.91 -8.83
N TYR A 122 16.47 6.59 -9.12
CA TYR A 122 17.35 7.49 -9.90
C TYR A 122 17.26 7.30 -11.41
N GLY A 123 16.80 6.13 -11.87
CA GLY A 123 16.63 5.82 -13.28
C GLY A 123 15.36 6.41 -13.88
N TYR A 124 15.20 6.19 -15.20
CA TYR A 124 13.96 6.50 -15.90
C TYR A 124 12.80 5.69 -15.31
N PRO A 125 11.60 6.27 -15.13
CA PRO A 125 11.18 7.65 -15.42
C PRO A 125 11.28 8.61 -14.21
N TRP A 126 11.81 8.16 -13.07
CA TRP A 126 11.71 8.82 -11.77
C TRP A 126 12.73 9.94 -11.56
N TYR A 127 14.00 9.68 -11.94
CA TYR A 127 15.14 10.61 -11.83
C TYR A 127 15.31 11.26 -10.45
N GLY A 128 14.90 10.57 -9.36
CA GLY A 128 14.95 11.09 -8.00
C GLY A 128 14.02 12.28 -7.72
N ARG A 129 13.05 12.54 -8.59
CA ARG A 129 12.17 13.72 -8.50
C ARG A 129 10.78 13.42 -7.96
N THR A 130 10.36 12.17 -8.05
CA THR A 130 9.02 11.73 -7.67
C THR A 130 8.91 11.57 -6.17
N TYR A 131 7.74 11.93 -5.63
CA TYR A 131 7.35 11.66 -4.25
C TYR A 131 5.89 11.24 -4.26
N ASN A 132 5.66 9.93 -4.29
CA ASN A 132 4.32 9.35 -4.33
C ASN A 132 4.28 7.94 -3.76
N VAL A 133 3.06 7.44 -3.57
CA VAL A 133 2.77 6.06 -3.20
C VAL A 133 1.63 5.52 -4.04
N GLY A 134 1.70 4.24 -4.38
CA GLY A 134 0.58 3.44 -4.84
C GLY A 134 0.02 2.62 -3.68
N LEU A 135 -1.26 2.77 -3.39
CA LEU A 135 -2.02 1.92 -2.46
C LEU A 135 -3.08 1.19 -3.29
N GLU A 136 -2.76 -0.04 -3.64
CA GLU A 136 -3.37 -0.70 -4.78
C GLU A 136 -4.01 -2.04 -4.38
N PRO A 137 -5.33 -2.07 -4.09
CA PRO A 137 -6.03 -3.33 -3.86
C PRO A 137 -6.06 -4.20 -5.12
N PHE A 138 -5.52 -5.43 -5.01
CA PHE A 138 -5.46 -6.42 -6.08
C PHE A 138 -6.09 -7.75 -5.68
N THR A 139 -6.63 -8.46 -6.66
CA THR A 139 -7.20 -9.80 -6.47
C THR A 139 -6.15 -10.88 -6.27
N SER A 140 -4.91 -10.64 -6.74
CA SER A 140 -3.79 -11.58 -6.73
C SER A 140 -2.45 -10.87 -6.58
N LEU A 141 -1.40 -11.63 -6.34
CA LEU A 141 -0.02 -11.17 -6.41
C LEU A 141 0.43 -11.11 -7.87
N GLY A 142 1.29 -10.16 -8.20
CA GLY A 142 1.95 -10.10 -9.50
C GLY A 142 2.87 -11.29 -9.74
N ALA A 143 3.10 -11.64 -10.99
CA ALA A 143 4.00 -12.76 -11.35
C ALA A 143 5.46 -12.54 -10.89
N GLY A 144 5.85 -11.28 -10.63
CA GLY A 144 7.19 -10.90 -10.15
C GLY A 144 7.31 -10.74 -8.63
N ASP A 145 6.20 -10.91 -7.89
CA ASP A 145 6.13 -10.61 -6.46
C ASP A 145 5.68 -11.82 -5.64
N PRO A 146 6.41 -12.95 -5.69
CA PRO A 146 6.04 -14.08 -4.86
C PRO A 146 6.17 -13.72 -3.39
N GLU A 147 5.19 -14.15 -2.60
CA GLU A 147 5.38 -14.12 -1.15
C GLU A 147 6.60 -14.96 -0.79
N PRO A 148 7.52 -14.48 0.07
CA PRO A 148 8.66 -15.25 0.51
C PRO A 148 8.24 -16.65 1.01
N ASP A 149 8.95 -17.68 0.59
CA ASP A 149 8.68 -19.09 0.92
C ASP A 149 7.33 -19.66 0.40
N SER A 150 6.74 -19.03 -0.63
CA SER A 150 5.48 -19.47 -1.22
C SER A 150 5.61 -19.64 -2.72
N ASN A 151 5.16 -20.81 -3.23
CA ASN A 151 5.00 -21.07 -4.66
C ASN A 151 3.52 -20.99 -5.09
N LEU A 152 2.67 -20.33 -4.30
CA LEU A 152 1.24 -20.28 -4.53
C LEU A 152 0.90 -19.38 -5.72
N LYS A 153 0.22 -19.94 -6.71
CA LYS A 153 -0.48 -19.16 -7.71
C LYS A 153 -1.70 -18.51 -7.06
N THR A 154 -1.75 -17.18 -7.07
CA THR A 154 -2.82 -16.41 -6.43
C THR A 154 -3.85 -15.91 -7.41
N ASP A 155 -3.65 -16.11 -8.71
CA ASP A 155 -4.56 -15.67 -9.76
C ASP A 155 -5.98 -16.19 -9.55
N ARG A 156 -6.93 -15.31 -9.82
CA ARG A 156 -8.35 -15.67 -9.82
C ARG A 156 -8.71 -16.33 -11.15
N LYS A 157 -9.72 -17.19 -11.11
CA LYS A 157 -10.26 -17.84 -12.31
C LYS A 157 -11.68 -17.35 -12.56
N ILE A 158 -12.00 -17.19 -13.83
CA ILE A 158 -13.34 -16.92 -14.31
C ILE A 158 -13.68 -17.91 -15.42
N GLY A 159 -14.86 -18.55 -15.32
CA GLY A 159 -15.39 -19.47 -16.31
C GLY A 159 -16.06 -18.78 -17.48
N PRO A 160 -16.43 -19.56 -18.52
CA PRO A 160 -17.21 -19.03 -19.63
C PRO A 160 -18.59 -18.51 -19.14
N GLY A 161 -18.94 -17.27 -19.51
CA GLY A 161 -20.22 -16.66 -19.14
C GLY A 161 -20.31 -16.17 -17.69
N GLU A 162 -19.27 -16.37 -16.86
CA GLU A 162 -19.22 -15.80 -15.51
C GLU A 162 -18.98 -14.30 -15.54
N THR A 163 -19.55 -13.61 -14.56
CA THR A 163 -19.31 -12.18 -14.30
C THR A 163 -18.86 -12.00 -12.85
N VAL A 164 -17.82 -11.22 -12.64
CA VAL A 164 -17.38 -10.77 -11.32
C VAL A 164 -17.62 -9.27 -11.22
N SER A 165 -18.30 -8.84 -10.16
CA SER A 165 -18.59 -7.44 -9.92
C SER A 165 -18.12 -7.01 -8.54
N ALA A 166 -17.68 -5.76 -8.42
CA ALA A 166 -17.29 -5.15 -7.17
C ALA A 166 -17.77 -3.69 -7.10
N SER A 167 -18.07 -3.23 -5.89
CA SER A 167 -18.25 -1.82 -5.59
C SER A 167 -17.04 -1.30 -4.85
N ILE A 168 -16.46 -0.22 -5.35
CA ILE A 168 -15.32 0.46 -4.74
C ILE A 168 -15.73 1.90 -4.51
N LYS A 169 -15.43 2.44 -3.32
CA LYS A 169 -15.75 3.82 -2.96
C LYS A 169 -14.51 4.60 -2.64
N ALA A 170 -14.30 5.70 -3.35
CA ALA A 170 -13.35 6.74 -2.98
C ALA A 170 -14.05 7.73 -2.04
N VAL A 171 -13.42 8.06 -0.93
CA VAL A 171 -13.95 8.94 0.11
C VAL A 171 -12.98 10.08 0.34
N ILE A 172 -13.48 11.31 0.29
CA ILE A 172 -12.73 12.49 0.71
C ILE A 172 -13.33 12.96 2.03
N PHE A 173 -12.48 13.29 2.99
CA PHE A 173 -12.92 13.67 4.34
C PHE A 173 -12.02 14.75 4.93
N ASP A 174 -12.57 15.49 5.90
CA ASP A 174 -11.79 16.41 6.72
C ASP A 174 -11.22 15.67 7.95
N SER A 175 -9.96 15.80 8.22
CA SER A 175 -9.29 15.33 9.44
C SER A 175 -7.89 15.91 9.54
N ASP A 176 -7.43 16.15 10.76
CA ASP A 176 -6.06 16.57 11.10
C ASP A 176 -5.25 15.50 11.85
N ASN A 177 -5.88 14.34 12.17
CA ASN A 177 -5.24 13.30 12.97
C ASN A 177 -5.50 11.86 12.47
N GLY A 178 -5.91 11.70 11.21
CA GLY A 178 -6.22 10.40 10.63
C GLY A 178 -7.58 9.85 11.02
N VAL A 179 -7.77 8.55 10.81
CA VAL A 179 -9.05 7.86 11.03
C VAL A 179 -8.86 6.55 11.79
N LYS A 180 -9.88 6.15 12.54
CA LYS A 180 -9.93 4.82 13.20
C LYS A 180 -10.46 3.76 12.24
N SER A 181 -11.47 4.11 11.45
CA SER A 181 -12.07 3.19 10.47
C SER A 181 -12.86 3.93 9.40
N ILE A 182 -13.11 3.23 8.29
CA ILE A 182 -14.07 3.60 7.25
C ILE A 182 -14.98 2.39 7.05
N ASP A 183 -16.28 2.55 7.23
CA ASP A 183 -17.22 1.44 7.01
C ASP A 183 -17.50 1.21 5.52
N GLN A 184 -18.20 0.13 5.19
CA GLN A 184 -18.53 -0.25 3.81
C GLN A 184 -19.44 0.78 3.10
N ASN A 185 -20.07 1.69 3.85
CA ASN A 185 -20.85 2.80 3.30
C ASN A 185 -20.00 4.05 3.04
N GLY A 186 -18.74 4.06 3.48
CA GLY A 186 -17.84 5.19 3.40
C GLY A 186 -17.95 6.15 4.57
N LYS A 187 -18.61 5.76 5.67
CA LYS A 187 -18.70 6.57 6.88
C LYS A 187 -17.37 6.50 7.64
N ILE A 188 -16.84 7.66 7.96
CA ILE A 188 -15.56 7.84 8.64
C ILE A 188 -15.75 7.89 10.15
N LEU A 189 -14.94 7.13 10.88
CA LEU A 189 -14.72 7.31 12.32
C LEU A 189 -13.33 7.92 12.52
N LYS A 190 -13.27 9.19 12.92
CA LYS A 190 -12.01 9.92 13.18
C LYS A 190 -11.33 9.46 14.47
N LYS A 191 -10.04 9.68 14.60
CA LYS A 191 -9.26 9.50 15.83
C LYS A 191 -9.54 10.60 16.84
#